data_3d36c82ae33daeefa0db0b9bd1f9102a
#
_entry.id   3d36c82ae33daeefa0db0b9bd1f9102a
#
_cell.length_a   1.000
_cell.length_b   1.000
_cell.length_c   1.000
_cell.angle_alpha   90.00
_cell.angle_beta   90.00
_cell.angle_gamma   90.00
#
_symmetry.space_group_name_H-M   'P 1'
#
loop_
_entity.id
_entity.type
_entity.pdbx_description
1 polymer ?
#
loop_
_entity_poly.entity_id
_entity_poly.type
_entity_poly.pdbx_seq_one_letter_code
_entity_poly.pdbx_strand_id
1 'polypeptide(L)'
;MSKERKTPVVLGLDMGGTHTDAVLLRGGTLLASVKVPTNHQDLLVSTREALHALFESGAAFPAAVSRATFGTHPAVNALVQDH
;
A
#
# COMPACT_ATOMS: atom_id res chain seq x y z
N MET A 1 11.64 25.07 0.89
CA MET A 1 11.45 24.91 1.16
C MET A 1 10.82 24.02 1.41
N SER A 2 10.84 23.62 1.44
CA SER A 2 10.37 22.77 1.79
C SER A 2 9.09 22.45 1.87
N LYS A 3 8.33 22.82 1.44
CA LYS A 3 7.06 22.58 1.47
C LYS A 3 6.64 21.41 0.81
N GLU A 4 7.35 20.88 -0.02
CA GLU A 4 6.91 19.74 -0.70
C GLU A 4 6.78 18.57 0.17
N ARG A 5 7.41 18.58 1.27
CA ARG A 5 7.27 17.44 2.09
C ARG A 5 6.01 17.42 2.84
N LYS A 6 5.19 18.41 2.63
CA LYS A 6 4.01 18.43 3.32
C LYS A 6 3.07 17.36 2.99
N THR A 7 3.04 16.80 1.85
CA THR A 7 2.04 15.81 1.51
C THR A 7 2.56 14.44 1.88
N PRO A 8 1.98 13.80 2.88
CA PRO A 8 2.49 12.52 3.33
C PRO A 8 2.17 11.41 2.35
N VAL A 9 3.02 10.40 2.35
CA VAL A 9 2.79 9.20 1.58
C VAL A 9 2.13 8.19 2.49
N VAL A 10 1.05 7.63 2.01
CA VAL A 10 0.28 6.65 2.77
C VAL A 10 0.34 5.32 2.06
N LEU A 11 0.59 4.29 2.83
CA LEU A 11 0.62 2.92 2.34
C LEU A 11 -0.67 2.22 2.75
N GLY A 12 -1.37 1.63 1.79
CA GLY A 12 -2.53 0.83 2.09
C GLY A 12 -2.28 -0.60 1.69
N LEU A 13 -2.67 -1.52 2.53
CA LEU A 13 -2.52 -2.94 2.24
C LEU A 13 -3.83 -3.64 2.52
N ASP A 14 -4.30 -4.40 1.55
CA ASP A 14 -5.56 -5.12 1.66
C ASP A 14 -5.30 -6.58 1.35
N MET A 15 -5.57 -7.43 2.31
CA MET A 15 -5.33 -8.84 2.16
C MET A 15 -6.65 -9.54 1.87
N GLY A 16 -6.85 -9.91 0.63
CA GLY A 16 -8.06 -10.58 0.23
C GLY A 16 -7.89 -12.09 0.21
N GLY A 17 -8.94 -12.76 -0.17
CA GLY A 17 -8.92 -14.22 -0.19
C GLY A 17 -8.05 -14.80 -1.28
N THR A 18 -7.94 -14.12 -2.41
CA THR A 18 -7.13 -14.64 -3.51
C THR A 18 -5.90 -13.79 -3.78
N HIS A 19 -6.00 -12.48 -3.54
CA HIS A 19 -4.90 -11.57 -3.81
C HIS A 19 -4.73 -10.59 -2.69
N THR A 20 -3.50 -10.15 -2.52
CA THR A 20 -3.16 -9.10 -1.58
C THR A 20 -2.77 -7.88 -2.39
N ASP A 21 -3.41 -6.76 -2.12
CA ASP A 21 -3.18 -5.53 -2.85
C ASP A 21 -2.45 -4.55 -1.97
N ALA A 22 -1.51 -3.82 -2.55
CA ALA A 22 -0.82 -2.76 -1.83
C ALA A 22 -0.79 -1.53 -2.71
N VAL A 23 -0.98 -0.37 -2.09
CA VAL A 23 -1.00 0.89 -2.82
C VAL A 23 -0.19 1.92 -2.07
N LEU A 24 0.35 2.87 -2.82
CA LEU A 24 0.99 4.05 -2.27
C LEU A 24 0.24 5.25 -2.78
N LEU A 25 -0.12 6.13 -1.87
CA LEU A 25 -0.88 7.32 -2.19
C LEU A 25 -0.18 8.55 -1.65
N ARG A 26 -0.27 9.64 -2.38
CA ARG A 26 0.21 10.92 -1.89
C ARG A 26 -0.82 11.96 -2.23
N GLY A 27 -1.42 12.55 -1.19
CA GLY A 27 -2.41 13.59 -1.40
C GLY A 27 -3.54 13.18 -2.30
N GLY A 28 -3.99 11.93 -2.18
CA GLY A 28 -5.08 11.45 -3.01
C GLY A 28 -4.65 10.93 -4.36
N THR A 29 -3.37 11.07 -4.70
CA THR A 29 -2.85 10.56 -5.97
C THR A 29 -2.27 9.19 -5.77
N LEU A 30 -2.66 8.27 -6.63
CA LEU A 30 -2.11 6.92 -6.57
C LEU A 30 -0.73 6.92 -7.18
N LEU A 31 0.28 6.61 -6.39
CA LEU A 31 1.65 6.57 -6.86
C LEU A 31 2.01 5.21 -7.43
N ALA A 32 1.52 4.16 -6.82
CA ALA A 32 1.84 2.81 -7.27
C ALA A 32 0.85 1.85 -6.66
N SER A 33 0.64 0.74 -7.33
CA SER A 33 -0.18 -0.33 -6.77
C SER A 33 0.34 -1.64 -7.28
N VAL A 34 0.22 -2.67 -6.46
CA VAL A 34 0.62 -4.01 -6.85
C VAL A 34 -0.41 -5.00 -6.32
N LYS A 35 -0.44 -6.14 -6.93
CA LYS A 35 -1.33 -7.20 -6.52
C LYS A 35 -0.55 -8.50 -6.56
N VAL A 36 -0.50 -9.22 -5.46
CA VAL A 36 0.19 -10.50 -5.40
C VAL A 36 -0.77 -11.55 -4.89
N PRO A 37 -0.53 -12.82 -5.23
CA PRO A 37 -1.40 -13.88 -4.71
C PRO A 37 -1.28 -13.97 -3.20
N THR A 38 -2.39 -14.24 -2.54
CA THR A 38 -2.39 -14.40 -1.10
C THR A 38 -1.89 -15.78 -0.73
N ASN A 39 -0.91 -15.84 0.16
CA ASN A 39 -0.43 -17.10 0.67
C ASN A 39 -1.23 -17.42 1.92
N HIS A 40 -2.14 -18.38 1.81
CA HIS A 40 -3.03 -18.69 2.93
C HIS A 40 -2.34 -19.38 4.08
N GLN A 41 -1.17 -19.93 3.82
CA GLN A 41 -0.46 -20.62 4.87
C GLN A 41 0.41 -19.69 5.68
N ASP A 42 0.79 -18.57 5.08
CA ASP A 42 1.60 -17.59 5.79
C ASP A 42 1.31 -16.22 5.22
N LEU A 43 0.45 -15.50 5.89
CA LEU A 43 0.03 -14.19 5.40
C LEU A 43 1.16 -13.18 5.41
N LEU A 44 2.17 -13.38 6.25
CA LEU A 44 3.31 -12.49 6.25
C LEU A 44 4.08 -12.56 4.94
N VAL A 45 4.08 -13.72 4.31
CA VAL A 45 4.76 -13.86 3.04
C VAL A 45 4.11 -12.96 2.00
N SER A 46 2.77 -12.99 1.96
CA SER A 46 2.05 -12.14 1.01
C SER A 46 2.29 -10.68 1.29
N THR A 47 2.29 -10.30 2.55
CA THR A 47 2.55 -8.92 2.93
C THR A 47 3.92 -8.49 2.47
N ARG A 48 4.92 -9.33 2.73
CA ARG A 48 6.28 -8.98 2.37
C ARG A 48 6.44 -8.89 0.86
N GLU A 49 5.81 -9.80 0.13
CA GLU A 49 5.91 -9.78 -1.31
C GLU A 49 5.26 -8.53 -1.88
N ALA A 50 4.11 -8.17 -1.36
CA ALA A 50 3.42 -6.98 -1.84
C ALA A 50 4.23 -5.73 -1.57
N LEU A 51 4.80 -5.62 -0.37
CA LEU A 51 5.58 -4.46 -0.03
C LEU A 51 6.86 -4.39 -0.87
N HIS A 52 7.50 -5.52 -1.06
CA HIS A 52 8.71 -5.56 -1.86
C HIS A 52 8.42 -5.10 -3.28
N ALA A 53 7.38 -5.63 -3.89
CA ALA A 53 7.03 -5.24 -5.24
C ALA A 53 6.66 -3.77 -5.32
N LEU A 54 5.96 -3.28 -4.31
CA LEU A 54 5.52 -1.91 -4.31
C LEU A 54 6.69 -0.94 -4.27
N PHE A 55 7.66 -1.20 -3.40
CA PHE A 55 8.79 -0.29 -3.28
C PHE A 55 9.82 -0.50 -4.37
N GLU A 56 9.83 -1.67 -4.98
CA GLU A 56 10.70 -1.87 -6.13
C GLU A 56 10.27 -1.01 -7.31
N SER A 57 9.03 -0.56 -7.32
CA SER A 57 8.56 0.28 -8.41
C SER A 57 9.28 1.62 -8.44
N GLY A 58 9.90 2.01 -7.34
CA GLY A 58 10.60 3.28 -7.29
C GLY A 58 9.71 4.47 -7.02
N ALA A 59 8.43 4.24 -6.76
CA ALA A 59 7.50 5.35 -6.55
C ALA A 59 7.81 6.12 -5.27
N ALA A 60 8.34 5.42 -4.27
CA ALA A 60 8.71 6.07 -3.01
C ALA A 60 9.63 5.14 -2.27
N PHE A 61 10.36 5.69 -1.31
CA PHE A 61 11.18 4.88 -0.43
C PHE A 61 10.37 4.54 0.82
N PRO A 62 10.64 3.41 1.44
CA PRO A 62 9.90 3.07 2.67
C PRO A 62 9.98 4.17 3.72
N ALA A 63 11.12 4.86 3.80
CA ALA A 63 11.26 5.91 4.79
C ALA A 63 10.36 7.11 4.53
N ALA A 64 9.83 7.23 3.32
CA ALA A 64 8.95 8.34 3.00
C ALA A 64 7.51 8.10 3.44
N VAL A 65 7.18 6.87 3.81
CA VAL A 65 5.82 6.54 4.18
C VAL A 65 5.54 7.09 5.57
N SER A 66 4.52 7.93 5.67
CA SER A 66 4.16 8.54 6.94
C SER A 66 3.14 7.73 7.69
N ARG A 67 2.34 6.98 6.99
CA ARG A 67 1.26 6.24 7.61
C ARG A 67 0.99 4.98 6.83
N ALA A 68 0.72 3.92 7.50
CA ALA A 68 0.34 2.67 6.86
C ALA A 68 -1.00 2.22 7.41
N THR A 69 -1.90 1.81 6.52
CA THR A 69 -3.14 1.21 6.94
C THR A 69 -3.14 -0.22 6.46
N PHE A 70 -3.68 -1.08 7.27
CA PHE A 70 -3.62 -2.47 7.01
C PHE A 70 -4.97 -3.05 7.30
N GLY A 71 -5.52 -3.79 6.38
CA GLY A 71 -6.83 -4.35 6.62
C GLY A 71 -7.10 -5.50 5.71
N THR A 72 -8.27 -6.06 5.87
CA THR A 72 -8.72 -7.07 5.00
C THR A 72 -9.82 -6.47 4.23
N HIS A 73 -9.85 -6.80 2.99
CA HIS A 73 -10.96 -6.63 2.18
C HIS A 73 -11.62 -5.31 2.14
N PRO A 74 -12.59 -5.02 2.92
CA PRO A 74 -13.29 -3.77 2.74
C PRO A 74 -12.53 -2.57 3.24
N ALA A 75 -11.55 -2.77 4.08
CA ALA A 75 -10.86 -1.64 4.66
C ALA A 75 -10.11 -0.82 3.62
N VAL A 76 -9.40 -1.49 2.73
CA VAL A 76 -8.66 -0.76 1.73
C VAL A 76 -9.58 -0.18 0.69
N ASN A 77 -10.67 -0.88 0.39
CA ASN A 77 -11.63 -0.33 -0.53
C ASN A 77 -12.16 0.99 0.00
N ALA A 78 -12.46 1.05 1.26
CA ALA A 78 -12.93 2.28 1.84
C ALA A 78 -11.87 3.36 1.76
N LEU A 79 -10.62 3.01 1.98
CA LEU A 79 -9.55 3.97 1.93
C LEU A 79 -9.35 4.52 0.54
N VAL A 80 -9.41 3.68 -0.46
CA VAL A 80 -9.14 4.08 -1.81
C VAL A 80 -10.33 4.74 -2.47
N GLN A 81 -11.49 4.24 -2.20
CA GLN A 81 -12.68 4.76 -2.84
C GLN A 81 -13.35 5.82 -2.07
N ASP A 82 -13.05 5.90 -0.83
CA ASP A 82 -13.69 6.81 0.00
C ASP A 82 -13.37 8.17 -0.38
N HIS A 83 -14.22 8.86 -0.42
CA HIS A 83 -13.92 10.15 -0.76
C HIS A 83 -14.81 11.09 -0.15
#